data_f53eb432808549306cc8f50afefb4201
#
_entry.id   f53eb432808549306cc8f50afefb4201
#
_cell.length_a   1.000
_cell.length_b   1.000
_cell.length_c   1.000
_cell.angle_alpha   90.00
_cell.angle_beta   90.00
_cell.angle_gamma   90.00
#
_symmetry.space_group_name_H-M   'P 1'
#
loop_
_entity.id
_entity.type
_entity.pdbx_description
1 polymer ?
#
loop_
_entity_poly.entity_id
_entity_poly.type
_entity_poly.pdbx_seq_one_letter_code
_entity_poly.pdbx_strand_id
1 'polypeptide(L)'
;MNWKDRTELLLGKERNDAICSATVLVAGVGGVGGYAVEMLARAGVGNLIIIDDDVVKESNINRQIIATAKNVGTSKVELMKERILDINPQANVLAIKSFIDEDNVGEFIRRFKPNFVIDAIDSISPKIALIKYCIESNVKIISSMGAGGRMDPTKIQYADISKTTNCALARTVRERLKKQGITKGLPTVFSTEPV
;
A
#
# COMPACT_ATOMS: atom_id res chain seq x y z
N MET A 1 8.83 -22.20 -19.90
CA MET A 1 9.12 -20.88 -19.29
C MET A 1 8.02 -20.56 -18.30
N ASN A 2 8.36 -20.40 -17.03
CA ASN A 2 7.40 -20.01 -15.97
C ASN A 2 7.16 -18.49 -16.07
N TRP A 3 6.02 -17.98 -15.65
CA TRP A 3 5.71 -16.57 -15.69
C TRP A 3 6.64 -15.70 -14.79
N LYS A 4 7.33 -16.31 -13.83
CA LYS A 4 8.32 -15.66 -12.96
C LYS A 4 9.76 -15.66 -13.54
N ASP A 5 10.03 -16.37 -14.61
CA ASP A 5 11.39 -16.56 -15.14
C ASP A 5 12.09 -15.22 -15.46
N ARG A 6 11.34 -14.22 -15.96
CA ARG A 6 11.90 -12.90 -16.23
C ARG A 6 12.30 -12.14 -14.97
N THR A 7 11.55 -12.30 -13.89
CA THR A 7 11.88 -11.73 -12.57
C THR A 7 13.14 -12.40 -12.02
N GLU A 8 13.22 -13.70 -12.13
CA GLU A 8 14.39 -14.49 -11.70
C GLU A 8 15.65 -14.14 -12.50
N LEU A 9 15.55 -13.99 -13.82
CA LEU A 9 16.64 -13.54 -14.67
C LEU A 9 17.17 -12.15 -14.28
N LEU A 10 16.26 -11.25 -13.88
CA LEU A 10 16.64 -9.88 -13.48
C LEU A 10 17.26 -9.82 -12.08
N LEU A 11 16.69 -10.51 -11.12
CA LEU A 11 17.01 -10.38 -9.69
C LEU A 11 17.93 -11.48 -9.19
N GLY A 12 18.02 -12.60 -9.89
CA GLY A 12 18.64 -13.84 -9.45
C GLY A 12 17.70 -14.68 -8.58
N LYS A 13 18.00 -15.98 -8.49
CA LYS A 13 17.16 -16.97 -7.80
C LYS A 13 16.93 -16.61 -6.31
N GLU A 14 17.97 -16.27 -5.59
CA GLU A 14 17.91 -15.96 -4.15
C GLU A 14 16.93 -14.82 -3.84
N ARG A 15 16.99 -13.73 -4.60
CA ARG A 15 16.09 -12.59 -4.42
C ARG A 15 14.67 -12.91 -4.87
N ASN A 16 14.51 -13.70 -5.91
CA ASN A 16 13.21 -14.16 -6.36
C ASN A 16 12.56 -15.06 -5.29
N ASP A 17 13.30 -15.99 -4.69
CA ASP A 17 12.83 -16.84 -3.60
C ASP A 17 12.46 -16.00 -2.34
N ALA A 18 13.24 -14.96 -2.04
CA ALA A 18 12.94 -14.03 -0.96
C ALA A 18 11.62 -13.25 -1.20
N ILE A 19 11.35 -12.84 -2.44
CA ILE A 19 10.07 -12.20 -2.81
C ILE A 19 8.92 -13.21 -2.67
N CYS A 20 9.10 -14.43 -3.15
CA CYS A 20 8.08 -15.47 -3.07
C CYS A 20 7.73 -15.88 -1.63
N SER A 21 8.65 -15.73 -0.69
CA SER A 21 8.43 -16.02 0.73
C SER A 21 7.96 -14.81 1.55
N ALA A 22 8.07 -13.61 0.99
CA ALA A 22 7.75 -12.38 1.70
C ALA A 22 6.26 -12.26 2.07
N THR A 23 6.01 -11.66 3.22
CA THR A 23 4.68 -11.22 3.67
C THR A 23 4.59 -9.71 3.58
N VAL A 24 3.71 -9.19 2.73
CA VAL A 24 3.49 -7.76 2.55
C VAL A 24 2.07 -7.40 2.95
N LEU A 25 1.93 -6.41 3.82
CA LEU A 25 0.65 -5.82 4.20
C LEU A 25 0.44 -4.53 3.41
N VAL A 26 -0.71 -4.42 2.75
CA VAL A 26 -1.13 -3.20 2.04
C VAL A 26 -2.39 -2.65 2.71
N ALA A 27 -2.28 -1.44 3.23
CA ALA A 27 -3.37 -0.72 3.86
C ALA A 27 -3.94 0.32 2.89
N GLY A 28 -5.21 0.15 2.55
CA GLY A 28 -5.90 0.90 1.50
C GLY A 28 -5.77 0.25 0.12
N VAL A 29 -6.90 -0.12 -0.49
CA VAL A 29 -6.99 -0.76 -1.82
C VAL A 29 -7.70 0.18 -2.81
N GLY A 30 -7.40 1.47 -2.70
CA GLY A 30 -7.93 2.51 -3.58
C GLY A 30 -7.12 2.68 -4.88
N GLY A 31 -7.08 3.94 -5.37
CA GLY A 31 -6.40 4.30 -6.64
C GLY A 31 -4.89 4.09 -6.64
N VAL A 32 -4.23 4.11 -5.49
CA VAL A 32 -2.79 3.83 -5.36
C VAL A 32 -2.56 2.40 -4.89
N GLY A 33 -3.19 2.00 -3.77
CA GLY A 33 -2.96 0.68 -3.18
C GLY A 33 -3.40 -0.46 -4.09
N GLY A 34 -4.48 -0.31 -4.84
CA GLY A 34 -4.92 -1.31 -5.81
C GLY A 34 -3.85 -1.62 -6.86
N TYR A 35 -3.20 -0.60 -7.43
CA TYR A 35 -2.08 -0.80 -8.36
C TYR A 35 -0.84 -1.36 -7.67
N ALA A 36 -0.55 -0.94 -6.43
CA ALA A 36 0.56 -1.50 -5.67
C ALA A 36 0.36 -3.01 -5.44
N VAL A 37 -0.82 -3.44 -5.04
CA VAL A 37 -1.18 -4.86 -4.87
C VAL A 37 -1.05 -5.63 -6.19
N GLU A 38 -1.56 -5.08 -7.29
CA GLU A 38 -1.41 -5.66 -8.63
C GLU A 38 0.05 -5.94 -8.96
N MET A 39 0.93 -4.96 -8.74
CA MET A 39 2.36 -5.10 -9.04
C MET A 39 3.03 -6.12 -8.12
N LEU A 40 2.68 -6.16 -6.83
CA LEU A 40 3.19 -7.17 -5.89
C LEU A 40 2.79 -8.59 -6.30
N ALA A 41 1.54 -8.79 -6.69
CA ALA A 41 1.05 -10.08 -7.19
C ALA A 41 1.83 -10.52 -8.43
N ARG A 42 2.05 -9.62 -9.39
CA ARG A 42 2.83 -9.86 -10.62
C ARG A 42 4.33 -10.03 -10.37
N ALA A 43 4.86 -9.41 -9.33
CA ALA A 43 6.24 -9.65 -8.88
C ALA A 43 6.41 -11.03 -8.21
N GLY A 44 5.33 -11.71 -7.87
CA GLY A 44 5.34 -13.04 -7.28
C GLY A 44 5.43 -13.06 -5.75
N VAL A 45 5.05 -11.96 -5.08
CA VAL A 45 4.96 -11.94 -3.60
C VAL A 45 4.03 -13.06 -3.14
N GLY A 46 4.54 -13.90 -2.23
CA GLY A 46 3.83 -15.11 -1.84
C GLY A 46 2.74 -14.92 -0.81
N ASN A 47 2.86 -13.93 0.09
CA ASN A 47 1.86 -13.67 1.11
C ASN A 47 1.44 -12.20 1.07
N LEU A 48 0.18 -11.95 0.78
CA LEU A 48 -0.41 -10.63 0.69
C LEU A 48 -1.53 -10.47 1.71
N ILE A 49 -1.44 -9.44 2.53
CA ILE A 49 -2.47 -9.04 3.48
C ILE A 49 -2.98 -7.69 2.98
N ILE A 50 -4.24 -7.62 2.63
CA ILE A 50 -4.88 -6.41 2.12
C ILE A 50 -6.00 -5.96 3.05
N ILE A 51 -5.98 -4.70 3.45
CA ILE A 51 -6.93 -4.13 4.42
C ILE A 51 -7.57 -2.88 3.81
N ASP A 52 -8.89 -2.88 3.74
CA ASP A 52 -9.72 -1.74 3.30
C ASP A 52 -11.15 -2.01 3.77
N ASP A 53 -11.87 -1.03 4.28
CA ASP A 53 -13.25 -1.17 4.76
C ASP A 53 -14.30 -0.84 3.70
N ASP A 54 -13.89 -0.24 2.60
CA ASP A 54 -14.77 0.29 1.56
C ASP A 54 -15.35 -0.80 0.62
N VAL A 55 -16.45 -0.40 -0.01
CA VAL A 55 -17.00 -1.06 -1.19
C VAL A 55 -16.71 -0.21 -2.44
N VAL A 56 -16.79 -0.83 -3.60
CA VAL A 56 -16.67 -0.11 -4.88
C VAL A 56 -17.85 0.84 -5.04
N LYS A 57 -17.53 2.10 -5.36
CA LYS A 57 -18.50 3.14 -5.71
C LYS A 57 -18.35 3.47 -7.22
N GLU A 58 -19.40 3.92 -7.85
CA GLU A 58 -19.37 4.32 -9.27
C GLU A 58 -18.26 5.37 -9.52
N SER A 59 -18.08 6.33 -8.60
CA SER A 59 -17.03 7.34 -8.65
C SER A 59 -15.60 6.81 -8.55
N ASN A 60 -15.41 5.52 -8.27
CA ASN A 60 -14.09 4.89 -8.24
C ASN A 60 -13.62 4.38 -9.60
N ILE A 61 -14.56 4.16 -10.54
CA ILE A 61 -14.30 3.51 -11.84
C ILE A 61 -13.22 4.24 -12.64
N ASN A 62 -13.12 5.55 -12.50
CA ASN A 62 -12.19 6.38 -13.26
C ASN A 62 -10.70 6.18 -12.88
N ARG A 63 -10.39 5.54 -11.72
CA ARG A 63 -9.00 5.45 -11.24
C ARG A 63 -8.65 4.21 -10.42
N GLN A 64 -9.61 3.42 -9.98
CA GLN A 64 -9.33 2.21 -9.17
C GLN A 64 -9.40 0.98 -10.05
N ILE A 65 -8.31 0.23 -10.13
CA ILE A 65 -8.14 -0.91 -11.05
C ILE A 65 -9.20 -2.01 -10.88
N ILE A 66 -9.71 -2.17 -9.65
CA ILE A 66 -10.75 -3.17 -9.34
C ILE A 66 -12.16 -2.69 -9.63
N ALA A 67 -12.35 -1.36 -9.80
CA ALA A 67 -13.68 -0.79 -9.93
C ALA A 67 -14.18 -0.85 -11.38
N THR A 68 -15.29 -1.53 -11.58
CA THR A 68 -16.01 -1.62 -12.85
C THR A 68 -17.50 -1.42 -12.62
N ALA A 69 -18.26 -1.12 -13.67
CA ALA A 69 -19.71 -0.97 -13.58
C ALA A 69 -20.42 -2.22 -13.03
N LYS A 70 -19.82 -3.40 -13.24
CA LYS A 70 -20.41 -4.68 -12.80
C LYS A 70 -20.26 -4.98 -11.31
N ASN A 71 -19.28 -4.35 -10.65
CA ASN A 71 -18.95 -4.70 -9.27
C ASN A 71 -19.16 -3.55 -8.26
N VAL A 72 -19.91 -2.52 -8.65
CA VAL A 72 -20.35 -1.46 -7.72
C VAL A 72 -21.11 -2.09 -6.55
N GLY A 73 -20.76 -1.69 -5.31
CA GLY A 73 -21.31 -2.23 -4.08
C GLY A 73 -20.56 -3.44 -3.51
N THR A 74 -19.64 -4.04 -4.25
CA THR A 74 -18.82 -5.18 -3.78
C THR A 74 -17.62 -4.70 -2.95
N SER A 75 -17.22 -5.50 -1.97
CA SER A 75 -16.04 -5.21 -1.13
C SER A 75 -14.77 -5.11 -1.96
N LYS A 76 -14.00 -4.03 -1.75
CA LYS A 76 -12.75 -3.81 -2.47
C LYS A 76 -11.72 -4.91 -2.21
N VAL A 77 -11.58 -5.35 -0.96
CA VAL A 77 -10.60 -6.37 -0.60
C VAL A 77 -10.95 -7.73 -1.17
N GLU A 78 -12.23 -8.09 -1.27
CA GLU A 78 -12.63 -9.37 -1.87
C GLU A 78 -12.35 -9.39 -3.38
N LEU A 79 -12.72 -8.33 -4.10
CA LEU A 79 -12.40 -8.19 -5.52
C LEU A 79 -10.90 -8.21 -5.80
N MET A 80 -10.12 -7.55 -4.94
CA MET A 80 -8.67 -7.55 -5.11
C MET A 80 -8.08 -8.93 -4.81
N LYS A 81 -8.62 -9.67 -3.84
CA LYS A 81 -8.21 -11.05 -3.57
C LYS A 81 -8.45 -11.96 -4.77
N GLU A 82 -9.65 -11.90 -5.37
CA GLU A 82 -9.95 -12.65 -6.60
C GLU A 82 -8.93 -12.30 -7.69
N ARG A 83 -8.69 -11.03 -7.92
CA ARG A 83 -7.73 -10.56 -8.92
C ARG A 83 -6.30 -11.01 -8.65
N ILE A 84 -5.84 -11.02 -7.39
CA ILE A 84 -4.52 -11.56 -7.03
C ILE A 84 -4.43 -13.04 -7.39
N LEU A 85 -5.44 -13.82 -7.06
CA LEU A 85 -5.47 -15.26 -7.31
C LEU A 85 -5.55 -15.60 -8.81
N ASP A 86 -6.18 -14.75 -9.61
CA ASP A 86 -6.15 -14.87 -11.08
C ASP A 86 -4.74 -14.61 -11.65
N ILE A 87 -3.94 -13.76 -11.02
CA ILE A 87 -2.56 -13.45 -11.44
C ILE A 87 -1.58 -14.50 -10.88
N ASN A 88 -1.69 -14.80 -9.60
CA ASN A 88 -0.83 -15.70 -8.87
C ASN A 88 -1.67 -16.70 -8.05
N PRO A 89 -2.09 -17.82 -8.65
CA PRO A 89 -2.93 -18.80 -7.96
C PRO A 89 -2.30 -19.43 -6.71
N GLN A 90 -0.98 -19.31 -6.56
CA GLN A 90 -0.24 -19.87 -5.43
C GLN A 90 -0.07 -18.84 -4.28
N ALA A 91 -0.50 -17.60 -4.46
CA ALA A 91 -0.40 -16.58 -3.41
C ALA A 91 -1.32 -16.92 -2.23
N ASN A 92 -0.80 -16.74 -1.03
CA ASN A 92 -1.60 -16.74 0.18
C ASN A 92 -2.15 -15.34 0.40
N VAL A 93 -3.46 -15.16 0.24
CA VAL A 93 -4.10 -13.84 0.28
C VAL A 93 -5.09 -13.76 1.43
N LEU A 94 -4.82 -12.84 2.35
CA LEU A 94 -5.73 -12.49 3.43
C LEU A 94 -6.39 -11.14 3.13
N ALA A 95 -7.66 -11.16 2.79
CA ALA A 95 -8.50 -9.99 2.59
C ALA A 95 -9.21 -9.64 3.91
N ILE A 96 -9.00 -8.43 4.40
CA ILE A 96 -9.56 -7.95 5.67
C ILE A 96 -10.41 -6.72 5.39
N LYS A 97 -11.73 -6.87 5.49
CA LYS A 97 -12.65 -5.74 5.42
C LYS A 97 -12.70 -5.07 6.79
N SER A 98 -11.82 -4.12 7.01
CA SER A 98 -11.72 -3.39 8.28
C SER A 98 -11.17 -1.99 8.07
N PHE A 99 -11.68 -1.05 8.86
CA PHE A 99 -11.05 0.24 9.05
C PHE A 99 -9.82 0.08 9.95
N ILE A 100 -8.73 0.79 9.62
CA ILE A 100 -7.52 0.82 10.47
C ILE A 100 -7.61 2.03 11.39
N ASP A 101 -7.34 1.82 12.68
CA ASP A 101 -7.27 2.87 13.69
C ASP A 101 -6.17 2.58 14.74
N GLU A 102 -6.09 3.45 15.75
CA GLU A 102 -5.08 3.30 16.82
C GLU A 102 -5.32 2.05 17.69
N ASP A 103 -6.57 1.59 17.79
CA ASP A 103 -6.94 0.47 18.65
C ASP A 103 -6.59 -0.89 18.02
N ASN A 104 -6.72 -1.00 16.69
CA ASN A 104 -6.56 -2.28 15.99
C ASN A 104 -5.26 -2.45 15.20
N VAL A 105 -4.56 -1.37 14.85
CA VAL A 105 -3.32 -1.44 14.04
C VAL A 105 -2.27 -2.35 14.68
N GLY A 106 -2.13 -2.28 16.00
CA GLY A 106 -1.17 -3.09 16.72
C GLY A 106 -1.49 -4.58 16.67
N GLU A 107 -2.76 -4.95 16.69
CA GLU A 107 -3.19 -6.34 16.53
C GLU A 107 -2.81 -6.86 15.14
N PHE A 108 -3.13 -6.13 14.08
CA PHE A 108 -2.78 -6.54 12.71
C PHE A 108 -1.28 -6.78 12.55
N ILE A 109 -0.45 -5.84 12.98
CA ILE A 109 1.01 -5.97 12.82
C ILE A 109 1.58 -7.12 13.66
N ARG A 110 1.16 -7.30 14.90
CA ARG A 110 1.62 -8.41 15.77
C ARG A 110 1.16 -9.77 15.26
N ARG A 111 -0.10 -9.87 14.80
CA ARG A 111 -0.69 -11.12 14.32
C ARG A 111 -0.05 -11.59 13.02
N PHE A 112 0.13 -10.69 12.07
CA PHE A 112 0.57 -11.06 10.73
C PHE A 112 2.07 -10.93 10.50
N LYS A 113 2.80 -10.19 11.33
CA LYS A 113 4.25 -10.00 11.28
C LYS A 113 4.77 -9.72 9.86
N PRO A 114 4.23 -8.71 9.15
CA PRO A 114 4.63 -8.45 7.79
C PRO A 114 6.11 -8.08 7.70
N ASN A 115 6.79 -8.56 6.65
CA ASN A 115 8.16 -8.13 6.33
C ASN A 115 8.19 -6.68 5.86
N PHE A 116 7.08 -6.21 5.25
CA PHE A 116 6.96 -4.87 4.70
C PHE A 116 5.50 -4.40 4.72
N VAL A 117 5.31 -3.12 4.99
CA VAL A 117 4.00 -2.47 4.97
C VAL A 117 3.97 -1.40 3.88
N ILE A 118 2.90 -1.40 3.08
CA ILE A 118 2.59 -0.32 2.14
C ILE A 118 1.37 0.43 2.67
N ASP A 119 1.56 1.68 3.00
CA ASP A 119 0.50 2.58 3.41
C ASP A 119 0.00 3.38 2.20
N ALA A 120 -1.20 3.07 1.76
CA ALA A 120 -1.92 3.77 0.70
C ALA A 120 -3.26 4.37 1.20
N ILE A 121 -3.36 4.61 2.52
CA ILE A 121 -4.51 5.24 3.16
C ILE A 121 -4.53 6.74 2.81
N ASP A 122 -5.67 7.29 2.48
CA ASP A 122 -5.86 8.72 2.16
C ASP A 122 -6.34 9.55 3.36
N SER A 123 -6.92 8.91 4.38
CA SER A 123 -7.37 9.55 5.61
C SER A 123 -6.24 9.68 6.64
N ILE A 124 -6.22 10.81 7.34
CA ILE A 124 -5.04 11.23 8.14
C ILE A 124 -4.87 10.40 9.41
N SER A 125 -5.92 10.19 10.19
CA SER A 125 -5.79 9.53 11.51
C SER A 125 -5.36 8.07 11.39
N PRO A 126 -5.99 7.22 10.55
CA PRO A 126 -5.54 5.85 10.33
C PRO A 126 -4.11 5.77 9.78
N LYS A 127 -3.77 6.66 8.83
CA LYS A 127 -2.43 6.75 8.27
C LYS A 127 -1.38 7.04 9.35
N ILE A 128 -1.62 7.98 10.24
CA ILE A 128 -0.71 8.31 11.34
C ILE A 128 -0.58 7.13 12.30
N ALA A 129 -1.68 6.48 12.66
CA ALA A 129 -1.67 5.30 13.54
C ALA A 129 -0.80 4.18 12.96
N LEU A 130 -0.99 3.85 11.68
CA LEU A 130 -0.20 2.81 11.00
C LEU A 130 1.28 3.17 10.93
N ILE A 131 1.61 4.39 10.49
CA ILE A 131 2.99 4.85 10.35
C ILE A 131 3.70 4.82 11.70
N LYS A 132 3.09 5.42 12.72
CA LYS A 132 3.64 5.46 14.08
C LYS A 132 3.93 4.06 14.60
N TYR A 133 2.92 3.18 14.55
CA TYR A 133 3.08 1.82 15.04
C TYR A 133 4.21 1.07 14.33
N CYS A 134 4.30 1.16 13.00
CA CYS A 134 5.37 0.53 12.24
C CYS A 134 6.75 1.05 12.62
N ILE A 135 6.92 2.37 12.77
CA ILE A 135 8.20 2.98 13.15
C ILE A 135 8.61 2.54 14.56
N GLU A 136 7.71 2.64 15.53
CA GLU A 136 7.96 2.27 16.94
C GLU A 136 8.26 0.77 17.10
N SER A 137 7.65 -0.08 16.27
CA SER A 137 7.86 -1.53 16.27
C SER A 137 8.98 -1.99 15.31
N ASN A 138 9.72 -1.06 14.68
CA ASN A 138 10.77 -1.34 13.70
C ASN A 138 10.31 -2.21 12.52
N VAL A 139 9.06 -2.05 12.08
CA VAL A 139 8.49 -2.70 10.90
C VAL A 139 8.74 -1.80 9.68
N LYS A 140 9.28 -2.37 8.61
CA LYS A 140 9.56 -1.62 7.38
C LYS A 140 8.26 -1.13 6.73
N ILE A 141 8.18 0.16 6.47
CA ILE A 141 7.00 0.79 5.87
C ILE A 141 7.40 1.78 4.77
N ILE A 142 6.59 1.87 3.72
CA ILE A 142 6.58 2.97 2.76
C ILE A 142 5.18 3.57 2.73
N SER A 143 5.09 4.89 2.65
CA SER A 143 3.80 5.59 2.65
C SER A 143 3.62 6.39 1.36
N SER A 144 2.51 6.18 0.67
CA SER A 144 2.09 7.03 -0.44
C SER A 144 1.41 8.28 0.09
N MET A 145 1.80 9.42 -0.46
CA MET A 145 1.19 10.73 -0.16
C MET A 145 0.07 11.05 -1.15
N GLY A 146 -0.41 12.29 -1.18
CA GLY A 146 -1.54 12.68 -2.03
C GLY A 146 -1.22 12.57 -3.52
N ALA A 147 -2.07 11.81 -4.24
CA ALA A 147 -1.97 11.62 -5.69
C ALA A 147 -3.06 12.38 -6.48
N GLY A 148 -4.10 12.89 -5.79
CA GLY A 148 -5.19 13.62 -6.45
C GLY A 148 -4.74 14.94 -7.05
N GLY A 149 -5.30 15.31 -8.22
CA GLY A 149 -4.97 16.55 -8.93
C GLY A 149 -3.57 16.57 -9.57
N ARG A 150 -2.91 15.42 -9.73
CA ARG A 150 -1.58 15.27 -10.34
C ARG A 150 -1.70 14.70 -11.74
N MET A 151 -1.01 15.30 -12.70
CA MET A 151 -1.02 14.89 -14.11
C MET A 151 0.36 14.57 -14.68
N ASP A 152 1.42 15.11 -14.06
CA ASP A 152 2.80 14.91 -14.53
C ASP A 152 3.50 13.79 -13.73
N PRO A 153 3.60 12.57 -14.28
CA PRO A 153 4.25 11.46 -13.61
C PRO A 153 5.77 11.66 -13.42
N THR A 154 6.39 12.58 -14.17
CA THR A 154 7.83 12.88 -14.03
C THR A 154 8.13 13.63 -12.73
N LYS A 155 7.12 14.18 -12.07
CA LYS A 155 7.22 14.85 -10.78
C LYS A 155 7.10 13.93 -9.57
N ILE A 156 6.88 12.62 -9.79
CA ILE A 156 6.85 11.64 -8.71
C ILE A 156 8.26 11.46 -8.14
N GLN A 157 8.35 11.54 -6.82
CA GLN A 157 9.60 11.43 -6.07
C GLN A 157 9.49 10.37 -4.98
N TYR A 158 10.62 9.74 -4.70
CA TYR A 158 10.82 8.89 -3.52
C TYR A 158 11.79 9.60 -2.59
N ALA A 159 11.36 9.90 -1.37
CA ALA A 159 12.21 10.53 -0.36
C ALA A 159 11.69 10.27 1.05
N ASP A 160 12.50 10.61 2.05
CA ASP A 160 12.03 10.67 3.43
C ASP A 160 10.94 11.75 3.60
N ILE A 161 9.99 11.52 4.49
CA ILE A 161 8.88 12.44 4.77
C ILE A 161 9.35 13.87 5.09
N SER A 162 10.53 14.03 5.70
CA SER A 162 11.12 15.32 6.05
C SER A 162 11.51 16.15 4.82
N LYS A 163 11.68 15.50 3.66
CA LYS A 163 12.09 16.14 2.39
C LYS A 163 10.94 16.38 1.42
N THR A 164 9.71 16.05 1.81
CA THR A 164 8.54 16.21 0.93
C THR A 164 8.15 17.67 0.75
N THR A 165 7.76 18.04 -0.46
CA THR A 165 7.30 19.37 -0.87
C THR A 165 6.01 19.29 -1.66
N ASN A 166 5.29 20.40 -1.82
CA ASN A 166 4.12 20.56 -2.71
C ASN A 166 2.99 19.53 -2.53
N CYS A 167 2.89 18.90 -1.38
CA CYS A 167 1.84 17.94 -1.08
C CYS A 167 1.18 18.26 0.26
N ALA A 168 -0.11 18.63 0.24
CA ALA A 168 -0.86 18.99 1.43
C ALA A 168 -0.97 17.82 2.43
N LEU A 169 -1.23 16.60 1.94
CA LEU A 169 -1.28 15.41 2.78
C LEU A 169 0.07 15.15 3.46
N ALA A 170 1.17 15.20 2.71
CA ALA A 170 2.51 15.01 3.27
C ALA A 170 2.86 16.07 4.33
N ARG A 171 2.44 17.32 4.12
CA ARG A 171 2.60 18.38 5.11
C ARG A 171 1.87 18.05 6.41
N THR A 172 0.60 17.68 6.32
CA THR A 172 -0.21 17.32 7.49
C THR A 172 0.34 16.09 8.22
N VAL A 173 0.75 15.05 7.47
CA VAL A 173 1.37 13.85 8.04
C VAL A 173 2.66 14.22 8.78
N ARG A 174 3.54 14.99 8.16
CA ARG A 174 4.79 15.46 8.77
C ARG A 174 4.57 16.26 10.05
N GLU A 175 3.60 17.18 10.06
CA GLU A 175 3.26 17.98 11.22
C GLU A 175 2.71 17.14 12.38
N ARG A 176 1.86 16.15 12.08
CA ARG A 176 1.31 15.23 13.10
C ARG A 176 2.35 14.28 13.66
N LEU A 177 3.18 13.69 12.81
CA LEU A 177 4.28 12.81 13.23
C LEU A 177 5.30 13.57 14.10
N LYS A 178 5.61 14.83 13.75
CA LYS A 178 6.50 15.68 14.54
C LYS A 178 5.99 15.89 15.97
N LYS A 179 4.67 16.06 16.16
CA LYS A 179 4.07 16.17 17.50
C LYS A 179 4.22 14.89 18.34
N GLN A 180 4.51 13.75 17.69
CA GLN A 180 4.75 12.45 18.33
C GLN A 180 6.24 12.09 18.37
N GLY A 181 7.13 13.06 18.12
CA GLY A 181 8.59 12.85 18.16
C GLY A 181 9.19 12.24 16.89
N ILE A 182 8.39 11.95 15.87
CA ILE A 182 8.84 11.36 14.61
C ILE A 182 9.07 12.47 13.58
N THR A 183 10.33 12.77 13.29
CA THR A 183 10.71 13.86 12.36
C THR A 183 11.30 13.37 11.04
N LYS A 184 11.76 12.12 10.98
CA LYS A 184 12.41 11.46 9.83
C LYS A 184 12.27 9.94 9.95
N GLY A 185 12.72 9.21 8.94
CA GLY A 185 12.74 7.73 8.96
C GLY A 185 11.53 7.09 8.28
N LEU A 186 10.65 7.88 7.66
CA LEU A 186 9.53 7.37 6.87
C LEU A 186 9.81 7.55 5.37
N PRO A 187 10.12 6.46 4.63
CA PRO A 187 10.13 6.49 3.17
C PRO A 187 8.75 6.84 2.62
N THR A 188 8.71 7.77 1.67
CA THR A 188 7.46 8.22 1.05
C THR A 188 7.56 8.31 -0.46
N VAL A 189 6.42 8.12 -1.12
CA VAL A 189 6.21 8.44 -2.54
C VAL A 189 5.25 9.63 -2.60
N PHE A 190 5.65 10.68 -3.28
CA PHE A 190 4.87 11.92 -3.40
C PHE A 190 5.15 12.60 -4.74
N SER A 191 4.32 13.55 -5.14
CA SER A 191 4.59 14.39 -6.31
C SER A 191 5.01 15.79 -5.88
N THR A 192 5.99 16.34 -6.58
CA THR A 192 6.41 17.75 -6.44
C THR A 192 5.59 18.69 -7.31
N GLU A 193 4.65 18.18 -8.09
CA GLU A 193 3.72 18.97 -8.89
C GLU A 193 2.85 19.83 -7.99
N PRO A 194 2.72 21.15 -8.24
CA PRO A 194 1.75 21.98 -7.52
C PRO A 194 0.31 21.55 -7.83
N VAL A 195 -0.58 21.63 -6.84
CA VAL A 195 -2.04 21.42 -7.01
C VAL A 195 -2.72 22.75 -6.99
#